data_c212f3d6285603cbac6b3b3d0a1c814e
#
_entry.id   c212f3d6285603cbac6b3b3d0a1c814e
#
_cell.length_a   1.000
_cell.length_b   1.000
_cell.length_c   1.000
_cell.angle_alpha   90.00
_cell.angle_beta   90.00
_cell.angle_gamma   90.00
#
_symmetry.space_group_name_H-M   'P 1'
#
loop_
_entity.id
_entity.type
_entity.pdbx_description
1 polymer ?
#
loop_
_entity_poly.entity_id
_entity_poly.type
_entity_poly.pdbx_seq_one_letter_code
_entity_poly.pdbx_strand_id
1 'polypeptide(L)'
;LLSTATVNKFFALHVVAIPIVLLALVVLHILALHEVGSNNPDGVEIKQNKDENGVPVDGIPFHPYYTVKDLPGVIVFLMIFAVVIFFFPDGGGYLLEKPNFEPANPLKTPDHIAPVWYYGPYYAMLRATTIDFIMSSKAWGLVAMGGAIVILFVIPWLDRHPVKSI
;
A
#
# COMPACT_ATOMS: atom_id res chain seq x y z
N LEU A 1 -25.90 4.43 14.81
CA LEU A 1 -25.49 4.45 16.21
C LEU A 1 -24.26 3.57 16.38
N LEU A 2 -23.12 4.19 16.67
CA LEU A 2 -21.87 3.48 17.00
C LEU A 2 -22.03 2.92 18.41
N SER A 3 -21.95 1.61 18.52
CA SER A 3 -21.94 0.90 19.80
C SER A 3 -20.54 0.39 20.12
N THR A 4 -20.28 0.04 21.37
CA THR A 4 -19.01 -0.59 21.79
C THR A 4 -18.74 -1.86 20.96
N ALA A 5 -19.77 -2.63 20.64
CA ALA A 5 -19.65 -3.82 19.79
C ALA A 5 -19.16 -3.47 18.36
N THR A 6 -19.61 -2.35 17.80
CA THR A 6 -19.16 -1.90 16.47
C THR A 6 -17.68 -1.48 16.50
N VAL A 7 -17.29 -0.72 17.51
CA VAL A 7 -15.89 -0.29 17.68
C VAL A 7 -14.96 -1.49 17.83
N ASN A 8 -15.34 -2.48 18.65
CA ASN A 8 -14.56 -3.70 18.84
C ASN A 8 -14.41 -4.53 17.55
N LYS A 9 -15.46 -4.60 16.72
CA LYS A 9 -15.39 -5.30 15.44
C LYS A 9 -14.42 -4.61 14.47
N PHE A 10 -14.47 -3.28 14.36
CA PHE A 10 -13.54 -2.53 13.53
C PHE A 10 -12.11 -2.60 14.07
N PHE A 11 -11.93 -2.58 15.38
CA PHE A 11 -10.63 -2.78 16.00
C PHE A 11 -10.05 -4.16 15.65
N ALA A 12 -10.81 -5.24 15.81
CA ALA A 12 -10.38 -6.59 15.47
C ALA A 12 -10.08 -6.73 13.96
N LEU A 13 -10.87 -6.12 13.10
CA LEU A 13 -10.63 -6.07 11.66
C LEU A 13 -9.29 -5.39 11.36
N HIS A 14 -9.03 -4.22 11.96
CA HIS A 14 -7.82 -3.42 11.70
C HIS A 14 -6.55 -4.08 12.25
N VAL A 15 -6.61 -4.66 13.46
CA VAL A 15 -5.42 -5.17 14.17
C VAL A 15 -5.08 -6.60 13.77
N VAL A 16 -6.06 -7.41 13.37
CA VAL A 16 -5.87 -8.83 13.11
C VAL A 16 -6.19 -9.19 11.66
N ALA A 17 -7.43 -9.00 11.22
CA ALA A 17 -7.87 -9.54 9.93
C ALA A 17 -7.17 -8.86 8.75
N ILE A 18 -7.13 -7.53 8.71
CA ILE A 18 -6.49 -6.80 7.61
C ILE A 18 -4.97 -7.06 7.54
N PRO A 19 -4.18 -7.05 8.63
CA PRO A 19 -2.78 -7.42 8.59
C PRO A 19 -2.53 -8.84 8.08
N ILE A 20 -3.34 -9.82 8.48
CA ILE A 20 -3.21 -11.20 7.98
C ILE A 20 -3.48 -11.28 6.47
N VAL A 21 -4.57 -10.63 6.02
CA VAL A 21 -4.89 -10.57 4.58
C VAL A 21 -3.78 -9.88 3.80
N LEU A 22 -3.23 -8.78 4.32
CA LEU A 22 -2.11 -8.07 3.70
C LEU A 22 -0.89 -8.97 3.56
N LEU A 23 -0.51 -9.69 4.61
CA LEU A 23 0.61 -10.64 4.55
C LEU A 23 0.38 -11.74 3.51
N ALA A 24 -0.83 -12.29 3.45
CA ALA A 24 -1.19 -13.29 2.45
C ALA A 24 -1.07 -12.74 1.02
N LEU A 25 -1.55 -11.51 0.79
CA LEU A 25 -1.42 -10.84 -0.51
C LEU A 25 0.03 -10.55 -0.87
N VAL A 26 0.87 -10.15 0.07
CA VAL A 26 2.33 -9.97 -0.16
C VAL A 26 2.97 -11.29 -0.58
N VAL A 27 2.68 -12.39 0.12
CA VAL A 27 3.20 -13.72 -0.25
C VAL A 27 2.78 -14.10 -1.67
N LEU A 28 1.49 -13.95 -2.01
CA LEU A 28 0.99 -14.25 -3.35
C LEU A 28 1.64 -13.35 -4.41
N HIS A 29 1.86 -12.07 -4.12
CA HIS A 29 2.50 -11.12 -5.03
C HIS A 29 3.96 -11.52 -5.32
N ILE A 30 4.72 -11.91 -4.30
CA ILE A 30 6.09 -12.38 -4.46
C ILE A 30 6.15 -13.72 -5.19
N LEU A 31 5.23 -14.64 -4.92
CA LEU A 31 5.13 -15.91 -5.66
C LEU A 31 4.85 -15.64 -7.16
N ALA A 32 3.94 -14.74 -7.48
CA ALA A 32 3.67 -14.36 -8.86
C ALA A 32 4.90 -13.72 -9.54
N LEU A 33 5.64 -12.87 -8.82
CA LEU A 33 6.89 -12.30 -9.33
C LEU A 33 7.95 -13.39 -9.61
N HIS A 34 8.07 -14.38 -8.75
CA HIS A 34 9.00 -15.51 -8.96
C HIS A 34 8.59 -16.38 -10.16
N GLU A 35 7.29 -16.51 -10.42
CA GLU A 35 6.80 -17.26 -11.59
C GLU A 35 7.11 -16.54 -12.89
N VAL A 36 6.79 -15.25 -12.98
CA VAL A 36 6.96 -14.44 -14.19
C VAL A 36 8.43 -13.99 -14.36
N GLY A 37 9.10 -13.62 -13.27
CA GLY A 37 10.41 -12.98 -13.27
C GLY A 37 10.33 -11.46 -13.40
N SER A 38 11.45 -10.80 -13.10
CA SER A 38 11.59 -9.36 -13.24
C SER A 38 11.84 -8.97 -14.69
N ASN A 39 11.35 -7.78 -15.08
CA ASN A 39 11.71 -7.17 -16.36
C ASN A 39 13.18 -6.72 -16.35
N ASN A 40 13.71 -6.48 -17.55
CA ASN A 40 15.05 -5.92 -17.76
C ASN A 40 15.00 -4.77 -18.77
N PRO A 41 16.05 -3.91 -18.83
CA PRO A 41 16.05 -2.75 -19.71
C PRO A 41 15.89 -3.06 -21.20
N ASP A 42 16.32 -4.24 -21.63
CA ASP A 42 16.29 -4.66 -23.04
C ASP A 42 14.99 -5.37 -23.42
N GLY A 43 14.11 -5.63 -22.45
CA GLY A 43 12.84 -6.34 -22.67
C GLY A 43 13.00 -7.81 -23.08
N VAL A 44 14.14 -8.42 -22.77
CA VAL A 44 14.44 -9.82 -23.12
C VAL A 44 13.69 -10.78 -22.21
N GLU A 45 13.04 -11.78 -22.80
CA GLU A 45 12.39 -12.87 -22.06
C GLU A 45 13.45 -13.88 -21.56
N ILE A 46 14.06 -13.59 -20.44
CA ILE A 46 15.20 -14.34 -19.88
C ILE A 46 14.86 -15.82 -19.67
N LYS A 47 13.66 -16.13 -19.21
CA LYS A 47 13.23 -17.51 -18.93
C LYS A 47 13.03 -18.38 -20.18
N GLN A 48 12.90 -17.76 -21.36
CA GLN A 48 12.75 -18.47 -22.63
C GLN A 48 14.09 -18.84 -23.26
N ASN A 49 15.16 -18.06 -22.97
CA ASN A 49 16.50 -18.28 -23.48
C ASN A 49 17.36 -18.99 -22.41
N LYS A 50 17.39 -20.32 -22.45
CA LYS A 50 18.14 -21.14 -21.50
C LYS A 50 19.23 -21.95 -22.21
N ASP A 51 20.32 -22.21 -21.52
CA ASP A 51 21.37 -23.13 -21.94
C ASP A 51 20.95 -24.61 -21.83
N GLU A 52 21.83 -25.52 -22.18
CA GLU A 52 21.63 -26.99 -22.12
C GLU A 52 21.32 -27.48 -20.69
N ASN A 53 21.72 -26.72 -19.66
CA ASN A 53 21.49 -27.04 -18.25
C ASN A 53 20.20 -26.38 -17.70
N GLY A 54 19.45 -25.68 -18.55
CA GLY A 54 18.23 -24.99 -18.15
C GLY A 54 18.46 -23.64 -17.43
N VAL A 55 19.69 -23.13 -17.45
CA VAL A 55 20.06 -21.83 -16.86
C VAL A 55 19.83 -20.73 -17.91
N PRO A 56 19.20 -19.60 -17.54
CA PRO A 56 19.04 -18.48 -18.45
C PRO A 56 20.39 -17.94 -18.94
N VAL A 57 20.55 -17.81 -20.27
CA VAL A 57 21.80 -17.36 -20.91
C VAL A 57 22.09 -15.89 -20.61
N ASP A 58 21.03 -15.06 -20.55
CA ASP A 58 21.13 -13.62 -20.30
C ASP A 58 20.65 -13.27 -18.89
N GLY A 59 21.12 -14.01 -17.92
CA GLY A 59 20.75 -13.83 -16.52
C GLY A 59 21.95 -13.93 -15.61
N ILE A 60 21.88 -13.29 -14.46
CA ILE A 60 22.83 -13.49 -13.36
C ILE A 60 22.11 -14.13 -12.18
N PRO A 61 22.76 -15.02 -11.42
CA PRO A 61 22.17 -15.64 -10.25
C PRO A 61 21.74 -14.57 -9.23
N PHE A 62 20.55 -14.72 -8.68
CA PHE A 62 20.08 -13.82 -7.63
C PHE A 62 20.96 -13.90 -6.38
N HIS A 63 21.23 -15.14 -5.96
CA HIS A 63 22.15 -15.38 -4.84
C HIS A 63 23.57 -15.72 -5.36
N PRO A 64 24.65 -15.15 -4.82
CA PRO A 64 24.68 -14.21 -3.67
C PRO A 64 24.55 -12.73 -4.05
N TYR A 65 24.59 -12.36 -5.32
CA TYR A 65 24.76 -10.97 -5.78
C TYR A 65 23.66 -10.03 -5.27
N TYR A 66 22.40 -10.34 -5.55
CA TYR A 66 21.27 -9.49 -5.14
C TYR A 66 20.89 -9.68 -3.69
N THR A 67 21.05 -10.88 -3.14
CA THR A 67 20.87 -11.12 -1.71
C THR A 67 21.77 -10.21 -0.88
N VAL A 68 23.06 -10.11 -1.26
CA VAL A 68 24.01 -9.24 -0.54
C VAL A 68 23.67 -7.74 -0.74
N LYS A 69 23.15 -7.37 -1.91
CA LYS A 69 22.73 -5.97 -2.16
C LYS A 69 21.44 -5.59 -1.44
N ASP A 70 20.52 -6.50 -1.24
CA ASP A 70 19.26 -6.24 -0.56
C ASP A 70 19.46 -6.07 0.95
N LEU A 71 20.39 -6.81 1.56
CA LEU A 71 20.66 -6.74 3.00
C LEU A 71 20.98 -5.32 3.49
N PRO A 72 21.90 -4.54 2.87
CA PRO A 72 22.13 -3.16 3.27
C PRO A 72 20.88 -2.27 3.22
N GLY A 73 20.04 -2.44 2.19
CA GLY A 73 18.78 -1.72 2.08
C GLY A 73 17.83 -2.02 3.25
N VAL A 74 17.67 -3.29 3.58
CA VAL A 74 16.86 -3.72 4.74
C VAL A 74 17.43 -3.18 6.05
N ILE A 75 18.76 -3.26 6.25
CA ILE A 75 19.41 -2.77 7.45
C ILE A 75 19.20 -1.26 7.61
N VAL A 76 19.46 -0.48 6.56
CA VAL A 76 19.25 0.98 6.60
C VAL A 76 17.80 1.33 6.89
N PHE A 77 16.85 0.66 6.24
CA PHE A 77 15.44 0.84 6.52
C PHE A 77 15.09 0.56 8.00
N LEU A 78 15.54 -0.57 8.53
CA LEU A 78 15.29 -0.94 9.93
C LEU A 78 15.97 0.01 10.92
N MET A 79 17.14 0.54 10.59
CA MET A 79 17.80 1.56 11.41
C MET A 79 16.99 2.85 11.47
N ILE A 80 16.54 3.37 10.31
CA ILE A 80 15.68 4.56 10.26
C ILE A 80 14.38 4.31 11.00
N PHE A 81 13.74 3.16 10.77
CA PHE A 81 12.52 2.76 11.44
C PHE A 81 12.69 2.73 12.97
N ALA A 82 13.77 2.11 13.45
CA ALA A 82 14.09 2.06 14.87
C ALA A 82 14.31 3.46 15.46
N VAL A 83 15.03 4.34 14.75
CA VAL A 83 15.22 5.72 15.20
C VAL A 83 13.88 6.44 15.33
N VAL A 84 12.99 6.31 14.37
CA VAL A 84 11.65 6.94 14.44
C VAL A 84 10.87 6.37 15.62
N ILE A 85 10.75 5.05 15.73
CA ILE A 85 9.91 4.41 16.76
C ILE A 85 10.40 4.68 18.18
N PHE A 86 11.72 4.65 18.41
CA PHE A 86 12.27 4.75 19.77
C PHE A 86 12.63 6.17 20.19
N PHE A 87 12.91 7.09 19.25
CA PHE A 87 13.39 8.41 19.58
C PHE A 87 12.50 9.56 19.12
N PHE A 88 11.63 9.32 18.12
CA PHE A 88 10.80 10.36 17.52
C PHE A 88 9.43 9.84 17.06
N PRO A 89 8.67 9.11 17.93
CA PRO A 89 7.47 8.37 17.52
C PRO A 89 6.30 9.26 17.08
N ASP A 90 6.21 10.47 17.58
CA ASP A 90 5.16 11.43 17.21
C ASP A 90 5.52 12.29 15.99
N GLY A 91 6.82 12.31 15.62
CA GLY A 91 7.31 13.10 14.49
C GLY A 91 7.00 14.59 14.62
N GLY A 92 6.91 15.12 15.86
CA GLY A 92 6.50 16.50 16.11
C GLY A 92 5.04 16.78 15.72
N GLY A 93 4.19 15.78 15.75
CA GLY A 93 2.78 15.85 15.36
C GLY A 93 2.48 15.48 13.89
N TYR A 94 3.51 15.15 13.10
CA TYR A 94 3.32 14.69 11.72
C TYR A 94 2.98 13.20 11.64
N LEU A 95 3.48 12.38 12.56
CA LEU A 95 3.22 10.93 12.60
C LEU A 95 2.02 10.60 13.49
N LEU A 96 1.91 11.27 14.63
CA LEU A 96 0.79 11.12 15.57
C LEU A 96 0.19 12.49 15.88
N GLU A 97 -1.07 12.68 15.53
CA GLU A 97 -1.81 13.89 15.81
C GLU A 97 -2.37 13.92 17.24
N LYS A 98 -2.63 15.11 17.78
CA LYS A 98 -3.17 15.29 19.14
C LYS A 98 -4.38 14.42 19.48
N PRO A 99 -5.39 14.23 18.59
CA PRO A 99 -6.54 13.39 18.90
C PRO A 99 -6.20 11.93 19.20
N ASN A 100 -5.03 11.44 18.76
CA ASN A 100 -4.58 10.08 19.05
C ASN A 100 -4.12 9.87 20.49
N PHE A 101 -3.87 10.96 21.24
CA PHE A 101 -3.52 10.90 22.66
C PHE A 101 -4.74 11.06 23.59
N GLU A 102 -5.92 11.35 23.03
CA GLU A 102 -7.14 11.43 23.80
C GLU A 102 -7.73 10.03 24.05
N PRO A 103 -8.29 9.77 25.23
CA PRO A 103 -8.98 8.51 25.51
C PRO A 103 -10.14 8.31 24.54
N ALA A 104 -10.25 7.11 23.96
CA ALA A 104 -11.31 6.78 23.02
C ALA A 104 -12.68 6.84 23.72
N ASN A 105 -13.60 7.64 23.18
CA ASN A 105 -14.98 7.70 23.63
C ASN A 105 -15.91 7.31 22.47
N PRO A 106 -16.57 6.15 22.52
CA PRO A 106 -17.45 5.70 21.44
C PRO A 106 -18.71 6.56 21.24
N LEU A 107 -19.02 7.44 22.20
CA LEU A 107 -20.18 8.32 22.15
C LEU A 107 -19.84 9.76 21.70
N LYS A 108 -18.56 10.11 21.64
CA LYS A 108 -18.11 11.45 21.26
C LYS A 108 -17.05 11.37 20.19
N THR A 109 -17.35 11.92 19.02
CA THR A 109 -16.37 12.12 17.96
C THR A 109 -15.49 13.33 18.29
N PRO A 110 -14.16 13.22 18.24
CA PRO A 110 -13.28 14.39 18.41
C PRO A 110 -13.57 15.48 17.38
N ASP A 111 -13.35 16.72 17.76
CA ASP A 111 -13.43 17.85 16.84
C ASP A 111 -12.27 17.77 15.84
N HIS A 112 -12.51 18.19 14.61
CA HIS A 112 -11.47 18.27 13.56
C HIS A 112 -10.76 16.94 13.24
N ILE A 113 -11.51 15.89 12.95
CA ILE A 113 -10.94 14.65 12.43
C ILE A 113 -10.52 14.84 10.97
N ALA A 114 -9.23 14.67 10.70
CA ALA A 114 -8.69 14.53 9.36
C ALA A 114 -7.98 13.17 9.25
N PRO A 115 -7.95 12.52 8.07
CA PRO A 115 -7.11 11.36 7.87
C PRO A 115 -5.65 11.76 7.89
N VAL A 116 -4.76 10.79 8.15
CA VAL A 116 -3.32 11.00 8.06
C VAL A 116 -2.92 11.56 6.68
N TRP A 117 -1.87 12.35 6.63
CA TRP A 117 -1.47 13.17 5.49
C TRP A 117 -1.41 12.41 4.14
N TYR A 118 -1.00 11.14 4.13
CA TYR A 118 -0.90 10.35 2.91
C TYR A 118 -2.26 9.93 2.31
N TYR A 119 -3.36 10.06 3.08
CA TYR A 119 -4.72 9.96 2.57
C TYR A 119 -5.31 11.31 2.13
N GLY A 120 -4.56 12.40 2.30
CA GLY A 120 -4.99 13.75 1.95
C GLY A 120 -5.59 13.88 0.55
N PRO A 121 -4.98 13.33 -0.51
CA PRO A 121 -5.54 13.37 -1.87
C PRO A 121 -6.94 12.75 -1.98
N TYR A 122 -7.16 11.59 -1.37
CA TYR A 122 -8.46 10.91 -1.36
C TYR A 122 -9.50 11.67 -0.56
N TYR A 123 -9.12 12.22 0.57
CA TYR A 123 -9.98 13.06 1.38
C TYR A 123 -10.34 14.37 0.66
N ALA A 124 -9.42 14.96 -0.07
CA ALA A 124 -9.66 16.12 -0.90
C ALA A 124 -10.68 15.82 -2.01
N MET A 125 -10.59 14.68 -2.69
CA MET A 125 -11.58 14.25 -3.69
C MET A 125 -12.97 14.14 -3.07
N LEU A 126 -13.09 13.56 -1.87
CA LEU A 126 -14.34 13.44 -1.15
C LEU A 126 -14.95 14.81 -0.83
N ARG A 127 -14.13 15.78 -0.39
CA ARG A 127 -14.56 17.09 0.05
C ARG A 127 -14.77 18.12 -1.07
N ALA A 128 -13.98 18.01 -2.14
CA ALA A 128 -14.04 18.94 -3.26
C ALA A 128 -15.28 18.74 -4.15
N THR A 129 -15.94 17.60 -4.03
CA THR A 129 -17.13 17.29 -4.83
C THR A 129 -18.35 18.02 -4.24
N THR A 130 -18.85 19.01 -4.96
CA THR A 130 -19.97 19.87 -4.53
C THR A 130 -21.19 19.78 -5.44
N ILE A 131 -21.18 18.86 -6.40
CA ILE A 131 -22.23 18.71 -7.40
C ILE A 131 -23.39 17.88 -6.84
N ASP A 132 -24.57 18.48 -6.75
CA ASP A 132 -25.83 17.81 -6.41
C ASP A 132 -26.63 17.57 -7.70
N PHE A 133 -26.37 16.44 -8.37
CA PHE A 133 -27.07 16.03 -9.58
C PHE A 133 -27.30 14.50 -9.53
N ILE A 134 -28.54 14.05 -9.64
CA ILE A 134 -28.97 12.65 -9.48
C ILE A 134 -28.72 12.11 -8.07
N MET A 135 -27.53 12.34 -7.50
CA MET A 135 -27.17 11.94 -6.15
C MET A 135 -26.63 13.18 -5.39
N SER A 136 -26.61 13.07 -4.06
CA SER A 136 -26.02 14.12 -3.22
C SER A 136 -24.52 14.29 -3.50
N SER A 137 -23.99 15.48 -3.29
CA SER A 137 -22.55 15.76 -3.40
C SER A 137 -21.69 14.84 -2.56
N LYS A 138 -22.18 14.43 -1.39
CA LYS A 138 -21.50 13.43 -0.53
C LYS A 138 -21.39 12.07 -1.20
N ALA A 139 -22.44 11.63 -1.89
CA ALA A 139 -22.44 10.37 -2.64
C ALA A 139 -21.50 10.42 -3.85
N TRP A 140 -21.51 11.54 -4.59
CA TRP A 140 -20.56 11.75 -5.68
C TRP A 140 -19.11 11.82 -5.21
N GLY A 141 -18.84 12.45 -4.05
CA GLY A 141 -17.52 12.46 -3.42
C GLY A 141 -17.04 11.03 -3.08
N LEU A 142 -17.93 10.21 -2.55
CA LEU A 142 -17.62 8.80 -2.26
C LEU A 142 -17.33 7.99 -3.54
N VAL A 143 -18.10 8.21 -4.60
CA VAL A 143 -17.87 7.58 -5.91
C VAL A 143 -16.53 8.03 -6.51
N ALA A 144 -16.20 9.32 -6.44
CA ALA A 144 -14.93 9.84 -6.94
C ALA A 144 -13.73 9.25 -6.18
N MET A 145 -13.79 9.26 -4.85
CA MET A 145 -12.75 8.69 -3.99
C MET A 145 -12.62 7.17 -4.20
N GLY A 146 -13.72 6.44 -4.20
CA GLY A 146 -13.75 5.00 -4.42
C GLY A 146 -13.30 4.63 -5.83
N GLY A 147 -13.70 5.40 -6.83
CA GLY A 147 -13.26 5.25 -8.22
C GLY A 147 -11.76 5.41 -8.39
N ALA A 148 -11.15 6.38 -7.70
CA ALA A 148 -9.71 6.58 -7.70
C ALA A 148 -8.94 5.37 -7.15
N ILE A 149 -9.52 4.65 -6.20
CA ILE A 149 -8.94 3.41 -5.66
C ILE A 149 -9.19 2.24 -6.63
N VAL A 150 -10.43 2.10 -7.13
CA VAL A 150 -10.81 0.99 -8.02
C VAL A 150 -10.01 1.02 -9.31
N ILE A 151 -9.70 2.20 -9.86
CA ILE A 151 -8.92 2.30 -11.09
C ILE A 151 -7.54 1.64 -10.96
N LEU A 152 -6.92 1.68 -9.78
CA LEU A 152 -5.63 1.02 -9.54
C LEU A 152 -5.71 -0.50 -9.73
N PHE A 153 -6.84 -1.12 -9.38
CA PHE A 153 -7.07 -2.54 -9.63
C PHE A 153 -7.28 -2.84 -11.12
N VAL A 154 -7.79 -1.88 -11.88
CA VAL A 154 -8.15 -2.08 -13.29
C VAL A 154 -7.00 -1.74 -14.23
N ILE A 155 -5.98 -0.98 -13.78
CA ILE A 155 -4.82 -0.60 -14.59
C ILE A 155 -4.17 -1.78 -15.33
N PRO A 156 -3.94 -2.97 -14.73
CA PRO A 156 -3.30 -4.08 -15.44
C PRO A 156 -4.05 -4.54 -16.71
N TRP A 157 -5.36 -4.36 -16.75
CA TRP A 157 -6.18 -4.68 -17.94
C TRP A 157 -6.33 -3.49 -18.90
N LEU A 158 -6.15 -2.28 -18.41
CA LEU A 158 -6.17 -1.05 -19.23
C LEU A 158 -4.82 -0.81 -19.92
N ASP A 159 -3.74 -1.24 -19.29
CA ASP A 159 -2.40 -1.11 -19.88
C ASP A 159 -2.24 -2.11 -21.04
N ARG A 160 -2.20 -1.55 -22.25
CA ARG A 160 -2.00 -2.30 -23.50
C ARG A 160 -0.61 -2.06 -24.10
N HIS A 161 0.28 -1.47 -23.35
CA HIS A 161 1.60 -1.13 -23.85
C HIS A 161 2.44 -2.40 -24.08
N PRO A 162 3.04 -2.60 -25.27
CA PRO A 162 3.81 -3.80 -25.59
C PRO A 162 5.20 -3.81 -24.97
N VAL A 163 5.69 -2.68 -24.47
CA VAL A 163 7.06 -2.56 -23.92
C VAL A 163 7.14 -3.21 -22.56
N LYS A 164 8.05 -4.16 -22.42
CA LYS A 164 8.37 -4.86 -21.17
C LYS A 164 9.66 -4.37 -20.50
N SER A 165 10.35 -3.41 -21.12
CA SER A 165 11.53 -2.76 -20.56
C SER A 165 11.14 -1.63 -19.60
N ILE A 166 12.03 -1.36 -18.65
CA ILE A 166 11.91 -0.25 -17.71
C ILE A 166 12.65 0.96 -18.28
#